data_0f9f0b1ff50a82fa3c63ce3e57262068
#
_entry.id   0f9f0b1ff50a82fa3c63ce3e57262068
#
_cell.length_a   1.000
_cell.length_b   1.000
_cell.length_c   1.000
_cell.angle_alpha   90.00
_cell.angle_beta   90.00
_cell.angle_gamma   90.00
#
_symmetry.space_group_name_H-M   'P 1'
#
loop_
_entity.id
_entity.type
_entity.pdbx_description
1 polymer ?
#
loop_
_entity_poly.entity_id
_entity_poly.type
_entity_poly.pdbx_seq_one_letter_code
_entity_poly.pdbx_strand_id
1 'polypeptide(L)'
;MTLEAIKTTRLVGNLKIEETLVKQYVVDINENGISTINEYVHDPDLYAENRVEMRKQEAEFRDKRYKIEDAILADSTKEASEQP
;
A
#
# COMPACT_ATOMS: atom_id res chain seq x y z
N MET A 1 -21.19 -11.72 25.44
CA MET A 1 -20.20 -12.02 24.41
C MET A 1 -20.31 -11.00 23.29
N THR A 2 -19.21 -10.41 22.88
CA THR A 2 -19.19 -9.34 21.91
C THR A 2 -18.45 -9.76 20.65
N LEU A 3 -19.03 -9.50 19.48
CA LEU A 3 -18.35 -9.71 18.22
C LEU A 3 -17.52 -8.47 17.89
N GLU A 4 -16.24 -8.66 17.61
CA GLU A 4 -15.38 -7.62 17.11
C GLU A 4 -14.97 -7.99 15.70
N ALA A 5 -15.26 -7.12 14.73
CA ALA A 5 -14.88 -7.32 13.34
C ALA A 5 -13.93 -6.20 12.93
N ILE A 6 -12.74 -6.58 12.51
CA ILE A 6 -11.70 -5.63 12.09
C ILE A 6 -11.48 -5.79 10.60
N LYS A 7 -11.60 -4.68 9.86
CA LYS A 7 -11.37 -4.66 8.43
C LYS A 7 -9.98 -4.12 8.12
N THR A 8 -9.22 -4.87 7.34
CA THR A 8 -7.90 -4.46 6.88
C THR A 8 -7.87 -4.53 5.36
N THR A 9 -7.35 -3.50 4.73
CA THR A 9 -7.20 -3.45 3.27
C THR A 9 -5.76 -3.79 2.91
N ARG A 10 -5.56 -4.76 2.01
CA ARG A 10 -4.24 -5.14 1.55
C ARG A 10 -4.00 -4.64 0.14
N LEU A 11 -2.87 -4.00 -0.05
CA LEU A 11 -2.42 -3.53 -1.36
C LEU A 11 -1.05 -4.14 -1.64
N VAL A 12 -0.91 -4.79 -2.80
CA VAL A 12 0.35 -5.39 -3.22
C VAL A 12 0.87 -4.65 -4.44
N GLY A 13 2.12 -4.19 -4.38
CA GLY A 13 2.78 -3.54 -5.49
C GLY A 13 3.93 -4.40 -5.99
N ASN A 14 3.90 -4.76 -7.26
CA ASN A 14 4.97 -5.52 -7.91
C ASN A 14 5.72 -4.59 -8.85
N LEU A 15 7.00 -4.33 -8.53
CA LEU A 15 7.86 -3.52 -9.37
C LEU A 15 8.61 -4.46 -10.30
N LYS A 16 8.42 -4.27 -11.59
CA LYS A 16 8.96 -5.17 -12.61
C LYS A 16 9.79 -4.44 -13.65
N ILE A 17 10.81 -5.12 -14.14
CA ILE A 17 11.51 -4.75 -15.35
C ILE A 17 11.16 -5.83 -16.37
N GLU A 18 10.46 -5.45 -17.43
CA GLU A 18 9.86 -6.38 -18.38
C GLU A 18 8.93 -7.35 -17.63
N GLU A 19 9.24 -8.64 -17.64
CA GLU A 19 8.43 -9.65 -16.94
C GLU A 19 9.07 -10.10 -15.63
N THR A 20 10.22 -9.54 -15.27
CA THR A 20 10.95 -9.93 -14.06
C THR A 20 10.51 -9.13 -12.86
N LEU A 21 10.08 -9.81 -11.82
CA LEU A 21 9.74 -9.17 -10.56
C LEU A 21 11.04 -8.77 -9.84
N VAL A 22 11.22 -7.47 -9.64
CA VAL A 22 12.43 -6.92 -9.02
C VAL A 22 12.21 -6.62 -7.55
N LYS A 23 11.08 -6.00 -7.22
CA LYS A 23 10.76 -5.64 -5.85
C LYS A 23 9.27 -5.75 -5.63
N GLN A 24 8.88 -6.10 -4.42
CA GLN A 24 7.47 -6.21 -4.05
C GLN A 24 7.21 -5.46 -2.76
N TYR A 25 6.12 -4.72 -2.73
CA TYR A 25 5.57 -4.12 -1.53
C TYR A 25 4.29 -4.86 -1.13
N VAL A 26 4.16 -5.17 0.15
CA VAL A 26 2.91 -5.65 0.70
C VAL A 26 2.50 -4.66 1.79
N VAL A 27 1.36 -4.03 1.61
CA VAL A 27 0.87 -2.99 2.51
C VAL A 27 -0.46 -3.42 3.11
N ASP A 28 -0.56 -3.37 4.42
CA ASP A 28 -1.81 -3.59 5.14
C ASP A 28 -2.25 -2.26 5.74
N ILE A 29 -3.43 -1.79 5.36
CA ILE A 29 -3.97 -0.50 5.80
C ILE A 29 -5.12 -0.77 6.76
N ASN A 30 -5.02 -0.24 7.98
CA ASN A 30 -6.05 -0.46 9.00
C ASN A 30 -7.22 0.51 8.83
N GLU A 31 -8.21 0.40 9.72
CA GLU A 31 -9.42 1.21 9.69
C GLU A 31 -9.15 2.71 9.86
N ASN A 32 -8.03 3.06 10.44
CA ASN A 32 -7.63 4.44 10.67
C ASN A 32 -6.81 5.03 9.51
N GLY A 33 -6.66 4.28 8.43
CA GLY A 33 -5.89 4.72 7.28
C GLY A 33 -4.38 4.67 7.49
N ILE A 34 -3.93 3.89 8.47
CA ILE A 34 -2.50 3.75 8.79
C ILE A 34 -1.97 2.48 8.16
N SER A 35 -0.88 2.61 7.42
CA SER A 35 -0.27 1.50 6.67
C SER A 35 0.87 0.85 7.41
N THR A 36 0.91 -0.48 7.34
CA THR A 36 2.10 -1.26 7.69
C THR A 36 2.69 -1.77 6.39
N ILE A 37 3.94 -1.45 6.12
CA ILE A 37 4.58 -1.70 4.84
C ILE A 37 5.69 -2.73 4.99
N ASN A 38 5.64 -3.77 4.17
CA ASN A 38 6.71 -4.75 4.05
C ASN A 38 7.29 -4.69 2.65
N GLU A 39 8.60 -4.66 2.56
CA GLU A 39 9.33 -4.56 1.30
C GLU A 39 10.17 -5.81 1.09
N TYR A 40 10.09 -6.35 -0.12
CA TYR A 40 10.85 -7.54 -0.51
C TYR A 40 11.61 -7.26 -1.80
N VAL A 41 12.94 -7.26 -1.75
CA VAL A 41 13.77 -7.09 -2.93
C VAL A 41 14.13 -8.47 -3.45
N HIS A 42 13.63 -8.79 -4.65
CA HIS A 42 13.84 -10.10 -5.29
C HIS A 42 15.08 -10.13 -6.18
N ASP A 43 15.40 -8.98 -6.80
CA ASP A 43 16.59 -8.88 -7.68
C ASP A 43 17.30 -7.55 -7.42
N PRO A 44 18.24 -7.53 -6.45
CA PRO A 44 18.95 -6.28 -6.10
C PRO A 44 19.77 -5.71 -7.26
N ASP A 45 20.31 -6.56 -8.12
CA ASP A 45 21.14 -6.11 -9.25
C ASP A 45 20.29 -5.37 -10.27
N LEU A 46 19.13 -5.94 -10.64
CA LEU A 46 18.21 -5.28 -11.55
C LEU A 46 17.66 -3.99 -10.96
N TYR A 47 17.43 -3.95 -9.65
CA TYR A 47 16.99 -2.73 -8.99
C TYR A 47 18.04 -1.64 -9.14
N ALA A 48 19.30 -1.95 -8.86
CA ALA A 48 20.38 -0.99 -8.95
C ALA A 48 20.61 -0.51 -10.39
N GLU A 49 20.54 -1.41 -11.35
CA GLU A 49 20.73 -1.07 -12.78
C GLU A 49 19.58 -0.21 -13.33
N ASN A 50 18.39 -0.34 -12.77
CA ASN A 50 17.19 0.35 -13.26
C ASN A 50 16.62 1.29 -12.20
N ARG A 51 17.47 1.92 -11.42
CA ARG A 51 17.06 2.71 -10.26
C ARG A 51 16.05 3.81 -10.59
N VAL A 52 16.23 4.50 -11.71
CA VAL A 52 15.32 5.57 -12.10
C VAL A 52 13.91 5.03 -12.36
N GLU A 53 13.82 3.93 -13.12
CA GLU A 53 12.53 3.29 -13.40
C GLU A 53 11.91 2.71 -12.12
N MET A 54 12.72 2.11 -11.25
CA MET A 54 12.25 1.57 -9.99
C MET A 54 11.66 2.67 -9.10
N ARG A 55 12.35 3.79 -8.99
CA ARG A 55 11.87 4.92 -8.18
C ARG A 55 10.59 5.52 -8.74
N LYS A 56 10.44 5.52 -10.06
CA LYS A 56 9.22 5.96 -10.71
C LYS A 56 8.04 5.04 -10.34
N GLN A 57 8.24 3.73 -10.40
CA GLN A 57 7.22 2.76 -10.02
C GLN A 57 6.89 2.85 -8.54
N GLU A 58 7.90 3.05 -7.69
CA GLU A 58 7.68 3.24 -6.26
C GLU A 58 6.83 4.48 -5.97
N ALA A 59 7.08 5.58 -6.69
CA ALA A 59 6.30 6.80 -6.53
C ALA A 59 4.84 6.59 -6.97
N GLU A 60 4.62 5.89 -8.07
CA GLU A 60 3.27 5.56 -8.55
C GLU A 60 2.52 4.70 -7.54
N PHE A 61 3.20 3.71 -6.96
CA PHE A 61 2.62 2.85 -5.93
C PHE A 61 2.28 3.65 -4.67
N ARG A 62 3.18 4.52 -4.24
CA ARG A 62 2.96 5.39 -3.08
C ARG A 62 1.74 6.28 -3.28
N ASP A 63 1.57 6.85 -4.47
CA ASP A 63 0.44 7.71 -4.76
C ASP A 63 -0.88 6.94 -4.71
N LYS A 64 -0.88 5.71 -5.20
CA LYS A 64 -2.05 4.83 -5.10
C LYS A 64 -2.36 4.49 -3.65
N ARG A 65 -1.33 4.20 -2.85
CA ARG A 65 -1.49 3.92 -1.43
C ARG A 65 -2.10 5.12 -0.71
N TYR A 66 -1.60 6.31 -0.98
CA TYR A 66 -2.12 7.54 -0.37
C TYR A 66 -3.60 7.75 -0.68
N LYS A 67 -4.01 7.50 -1.92
CA LYS A 67 -5.42 7.61 -2.30
C LYS A 67 -6.30 6.64 -1.52
N ILE A 68 -5.81 5.44 -1.33
CA ILE A 68 -6.55 4.41 -0.58
C ILE A 68 -6.62 4.79 0.91
N GLU A 69 -5.50 5.24 1.48
CA GLU A 69 -5.47 5.70 2.87
C GLU A 69 -6.45 6.85 3.10
N ASP A 70 -6.46 7.81 2.19
CA ASP A 70 -7.34 8.97 2.28
C ASP A 70 -8.81 8.56 2.16
N ALA A 71 -9.12 7.61 1.29
CA ALA A 71 -10.48 7.09 1.14
C ALA A 71 -10.96 6.39 2.40
N ILE A 72 -10.10 5.58 3.02
CA ILE A 72 -10.42 4.88 4.26
C ILE A 72 -10.65 5.89 5.39
N LEU A 73 -9.79 6.89 5.49
CA LEU A 73 -9.91 7.94 6.51
C LEU A 73 -11.18 8.76 6.32
N ALA A 74 -11.53 9.08 5.08
CA ALA A 74 -12.75 9.82 4.78
C ALA A 74 -14.00 9.03 5.18
N ASP A 75 -14.04 7.73 4.89
CA ASP A 75 -15.15 6.85 5.27
C ASP A 75 -15.27 6.78 6.79
N SER A 76 -14.15 6.61 7.49
CA SER A 76 -14.14 6.55 8.95
C SER A 76 -14.63 7.87 9.56
N THR A 77 -14.18 9.00 9.02
CA THR A 77 -14.61 10.34 9.47
C THR A 77 -16.10 10.54 9.20
N LYS A 78 -16.57 10.10 8.03
CA LYS A 78 -17.98 10.22 7.67
C LYS A 78 -18.87 9.41 8.62
N GLU A 79 -18.47 8.18 8.93
CA GLU A 79 -19.19 7.33 9.87
C GLU A 79 -19.24 7.98 11.25
N ALA A 80 -18.13 8.53 11.72
CA ALA A 80 -18.07 9.19 13.01
C ALA A 80 -18.99 10.42 13.06
N SER A 81 -19.07 11.17 11.96
CA SER A 81 -19.89 12.37 11.91
C SER A 81 -21.40 12.06 11.82
N GLU A 82 -21.77 10.87 11.36
CA GLU A 82 -23.16 10.46 11.26
C GLU A 82 -23.71 9.90 12.54
N GLN A 83 -22.88 9.60 13.51
CA GLN A 83 -23.32 9.06 14.79
C GLN A 83 -23.89 10.18 15.67
N PRO A 84 -25.04 9.94 16.26
CA PRO A 84 -25.64 10.93 17.16
C PRO A 84 -24.86 11.10 18.44
#